data_18c2591442b39d30bd4b492fc239793d
#
_entry.id   18c2591442b39d30bd4b492fc239793d
#
_cell.length_a   1.000
_cell.length_b   1.000
_cell.length_c   1.000
_cell.angle_alpha   90.00
_cell.angle_beta   90.00
_cell.angle_gamma   90.00
#
_symmetry.space_group_name_H-M   'P 1'
#
loop_
_entity.id
_entity.type
_entity.pdbx_description
1 polymer ?
#
loop_
_entity_poly.entity_id
_entity_poly.type
_entity_poly.pdbx_seq_one_letter_code
_entity_poly.pdbx_strand_id
1 'polypeptide(L)'
;MKVCLLSNSDGRGGAYAAVYRLHQGLRETGTDSTLLVGDKTRDDYTVLSPANKLMKGWTKLIPGVDHLPLSLYSQRERTPYSIQWLPDRLVSRVAQISPDIINLHWINAGFLQIETLAKFKQPLVWTAHDMWPFTGGCHYSGECDRYTQSCGHCPQLKSQQDWDISRWVWWRKAKAWKNLNLTIVTPSQWLADCARNSSLFQDLRIEVIANGLDIQRYKPIEKKIARHLLGLPQDKQLILFGAMTATSDNRKGFHLLLPAIKKLSQGEIWQHKLELVVFGASEPLNPPDFGLKTHYLGRLNDDISLALVYAAADIFVAPSIEDNLPNTVMEALACATPSVAFKIGGMPDMIEHQENGYLAHPFEVEDLASGINWVLEDTERYNQLCIRARQKVEQEFTLEIQASKYLKLYNEIL
;
A
#
# COMPACT_ATOMS: atom_id res chain seq x y z
N MET A 1 -4.84 27.73 -5.71
CA MET A 1 -3.79 26.74 -6.02
C MET A 1 -4.44 25.60 -6.79
N LYS A 2 -3.83 25.22 -7.89
CA LYS A 2 -4.25 24.13 -8.76
C LYS A 2 -3.25 22.98 -8.71
N VAL A 3 -3.69 21.81 -8.30
CA VAL A 3 -2.84 20.63 -8.08
C VAL A 3 -3.16 19.57 -9.12
N CYS A 4 -2.14 19.02 -9.77
CA CYS A 4 -2.28 17.86 -10.64
C CYS A 4 -1.62 16.64 -10.02
N LEU A 5 -2.44 15.64 -9.66
CA LEU A 5 -1.96 14.36 -9.18
C LEU A 5 -1.75 13.42 -10.38
N LEU A 6 -0.61 12.75 -10.46
CA LEU A 6 -0.29 11.79 -11.52
C LEU A 6 -0.22 10.37 -10.95
N SER A 7 -1.00 9.45 -11.53
CA SER A 7 -0.97 8.03 -11.18
C SER A 7 -1.23 7.17 -12.41
N ASN A 8 -0.69 5.96 -12.46
CA ASN A 8 -0.97 5.06 -13.58
C ASN A 8 -2.46 4.69 -13.65
N SER A 9 -3.15 4.57 -12.52
CA SER A 9 -4.59 4.27 -12.45
C SER A 9 -5.25 4.95 -11.25
N ASP A 10 -6.57 5.08 -11.29
CA ASP A 10 -7.47 5.40 -10.16
C ASP A 10 -8.18 4.15 -9.62
N GLY A 11 -7.76 2.98 -10.06
CA GLY A 11 -8.40 1.71 -9.79
C GLY A 11 -8.18 1.18 -8.39
N ARG A 12 -8.10 -0.14 -8.29
CA ARG A 12 -7.93 -0.84 -7.03
C ARG A 12 -6.46 -1.14 -6.78
N GLY A 13 -6.08 -1.12 -5.51
CA GLY A 13 -4.71 -1.32 -5.05
C GLY A 13 -4.33 -0.24 -4.05
N GLY A 14 -3.45 -0.56 -3.12
CA GLY A 14 -3.10 0.34 -2.02
C GLY A 14 -2.71 1.74 -2.47
N ALA A 15 -1.79 1.86 -3.42
CA ALA A 15 -1.33 3.14 -3.95
C ALA A 15 -2.43 3.92 -4.70
N TYR A 16 -3.26 3.21 -5.50
CA TYR A 16 -4.34 3.84 -6.26
C TYR A 16 -5.48 4.33 -5.36
N ALA A 17 -5.83 3.56 -4.33
CA ALA A 17 -6.79 4.00 -3.32
C ALA A 17 -6.26 5.23 -2.57
N ALA A 18 -4.99 5.23 -2.18
CA ALA A 18 -4.36 6.33 -1.46
C ALA A 18 -4.35 7.64 -2.27
N VAL A 19 -3.98 7.60 -3.57
CA VAL A 19 -3.99 8.81 -4.40
C VAL A 19 -5.41 9.35 -4.62
N TYR A 20 -6.40 8.46 -4.82
CA TYR A 20 -7.78 8.89 -4.99
C TYR A 20 -8.35 9.49 -3.71
N ARG A 21 -8.05 8.91 -2.54
CA ARG A 21 -8.42 9.45 -1.22
C ARG A 21 -7.79 10.83 -0.99
N LEU A 22 -6.51 11.02 -1.30
CA LEU A 22 -5.87 12.34 -1.24
C LEU A 22 -6.55 13.33 -2.18
N HIS A 23 -6.86 12.93 -3.42
CA HIS A 23 -7.58 13.76 -4.38
C HIS A 23 -8.94 14.21 -3.83
N GLN A 24 -9.71 13.32 -3.23
CA GLN A 24 -10.98 13.64 -2.56
C GLN A 24 -10.76 14.62 -1.41
N GLY A 25 -9.84 14.33 -0.48
CA GLY A 25 -9.56 15.21 0.66
C GLY A 25 -9.14 16.62 0.25
N LEU A 26 -8.28 16.76 -0.78
CA LEU A 26 -7.92 18.07 -1.33
C LEU A 26 -9.12 18.82 -1.91
N ARG A 27 -10.04 18.13 -2.57
CA ARG A 27 -11.25 18.75 -3.11
C ARG A 27 -12.23 19.18 -2.01
N GLU A 28 -12.36 18.41 -0.97
CA GLU A 28 -13.19 18.73 0.20
C GLU A 28 -12.70 19.99 0.92
N THR A 29 -11.39 20.30 0.86
CA THR A 29 -10.82 21.57 1.34
C THR A 29 -11.00 22.75 0.37
N GLY A 30 -11.68 22.56 -0.77
CA GLY A 30 -11.87 23.58 -1.80
C GLY A 30 -10.67 23.75 -2.75
N THR A 31 -9.67 22.86 -2.71
CA THR A 31 -8.51 22.91 -3.62
C THR A 31 -8.92 22.44 -5.03
N ASP A 32 -8.47 23.17 -6.08
CA ASP A 32 -8.62 22.73 -7.46
C ASP A 32 -7.67 21.56 -7.75
N SER A 33 -8.12 20.35 -7.40
CA SER A 33 -7.36 19.11 -7.60
C SER A 33 -7.86 18.36 -8.82
N THR A 34 -6.94 17.96 -9.70
CA THR A 34 -7.19 17.12 -10.87
C THR A 34 -6.32 15.85 -10.76
N LEU A 35 -6.92 14.68 -10.93
CA LEU A 35 -6.19 13.41 -10.99
C LEU A 35 -6.03 12.96 -12.45
N LEU A 36 -4.81 12.95 -12.97
CA LEU A 36 -4.48 12.52 -14.32
C LEU A 36 -3.95 11.08 -14.30
N VAL A 37 -4.69 10.16 -14.96
CA VAL A 37 -4.37 8.73 -14.95
C VAL A 37 -4.14 8.15 -16.35
N GLY A 38 -3.44 7.03 -16.40
CA GLY A 38 -3.33 6.19 -17.60
C GLY A 38 -4.60 5.37 -17.84
N ASP A 39 -5.09 4.70 -16.82
CA ASP A 39 -6.30 3.88 -16.85
C ASP A 39 -7.33 4.41 -15.84
N LYS A 40 -8.47 4.90 -16.36
CA LYS A 40 -9.56 5.42 -15.55
C LYS A 40 -10.63 4.35 -15.37
N THR A 41 -10.94 4.06 -14.12
CA THR A 41 -11.96 3.06 -13.75
C THR A 41 -13.18 3.67 -13.03
N ARG A 42 -13.02 4.87 -12.43
CA ARG A 42 -14.08 5.55 -11.67
C ARG A 42 -14.88 6.51 -12.57
N ASP A 43 -16.14 6.66 -12.27
CA ASP A 43 -17.00 7.69 -12.89
C ASP A 43 -16.90 8.99 -12.07
N ASP A 44 -15.78 9.70 -12.27
CA ASP A 44 -15.47 10.98 -11.62
C ASP A 44 -14.91 11.92 -12.70
N TYR A 45 -15.60 13.04 -12.96
CA TYR A 45 -15.23 14.01 -14.00
C TYR A 45 -13.91 14.73 -13.71
N THR A 46 -13.46 14.74 -12.46
CA THR A 46 -12.20 15.35 -12.04
C THR A 46 -11.00 14.44 -12.24
N VAL A 47 -11.25 13.18 -12.57
CA VAL A 47 -10.25 12.21 -12.99
C VAL A 47 -10.15 12.21 -14.51
N LEU A 48 -8.99 12.56 -15.03
CA LEU A 48 -8.71 12.65 -16.45
C LEU A 48 -7.91 11.44 -16.96
N SER A 49 -8.29 10.90 -18.10
CA SER A 49 -7.57 9.81 -18.76
C SER A 49 -7.46 10.07 -20.28
N PRO A 50 -6.69 9.28 -21.05
CA PRO A 50 -6.68 9.41 -22.50
C PRO A 50 -8.10 9.26 -23.08
N ALA A 51 -8.56 10.24 -23.85
CA ALA A 51 -9.89 10.25 -24.43
C ALA A 51 -10.03 9.29 -25.65
N ASN A 52 -8.93 9.09 -26.39
CA ASN A 52 -8.93 8.32 -27.64
C ASN A 52 -8.90 6.81 -27.38
N LYS A 53 -9.78 6.04 -28.03
CA LYS A 53 -9.87 4.57 -27.94
C LYS A 53 -8.55 3.87 -28.27
N LEU A 54 -7.78 4.37 -29.24
CA LEU A 54 -6.48 3.83 -29.61
C LEU A 54 -5.45 4.01 -28.47
N MET A 55 -5.46 5.17 -27.80
CA MET A 55 -4.59 5.41 -26.66
C MET A 55 -5.00 4.57 -25.44
N LYS A 56 -6.31 4.36 -25.21
CA LYS A 56 -6.80 3.42 -24.18
C LYS A 56 -6.36 1.97 -24.45
N GLY A 57 -6.35 1.55 -25.71
CA GLY A 57 -5.80 0.25 -26.10
C GLY A 57 -4.30 0.15 -25.85
N TRP A 58 -3.58 1.22 -26.18
CA TRP A 58 -2.13 1.30 -25.96
C TRP A 58 -1.77 1.25 -24.47
N THR A 59 -2.48 1.96 -23.60
CA THR A 59 -2.22 1.93 -22.15
C THR A 59 -2.32 0.54 -21.52
N LYS A 60 -3.13 -0.36 -22.10
CA LYS A 60 -3.24 -1.76 -21.66
C LYS A 60 -2.06 -2.63 -22.10
N LEU A 61 -1.39 -2.28 -23.20
CA LEU A 61 -0.24 -3.01 -23.73
C LEU A 61 1.10 -2.52 -23.14
N ILE A 62 1.17 -1.24 -22.78
CA ILE A 62 2.39 -0.58 -22.27
C ILE A 62 3.05 -1.38 -21.12
N PRO A 63 2.32 -1.87 -20.08
CA PRO A 63 2.96 -2.61 -19.00
C PRO A 63 3.73 -3.85 -19.47
N GLY A 64 3.16 -4.60 -20.44
CA GLY A 64 3.82 -5.76 -21.02
C GLY A 64 5.08 -5.37 -21.82
N VAL A 65 5.01 -4.28 -22.59
CA VAL A 65 6.15 -3.78 -23.37
C VAL A 65 7.24 -3.20 -22.45
N ASP A 66 6.87 -2.50 -21.38
CA ASP A 66 7.83 -1.98 -20.39
C ASP A 66 8.63 -3.11 -19.72
N HIS A 67 8.01 -4.27 -19.52
CA HIS A 67 8.64 -5.45 -18.93
C HIS A 67 9.51 -6.27 -19.91
N LEU A 68 9.48 -6.03 -21.23
CA LEU A 68 10.24 -6.83 -22.20
C LEU A 68 11.73 -6.97 -21.87
N PRO A 69 12.47 -5.93 -21.44
CA PRO A 69 13.88 -6.10 -21.10
C PRO A 69 14.13 -7.07 -19.94
N LEU A 70 13.15 -7.30 -19.06
CA LEU A 70 13.27 -8.28 -17.97
C LEU A 70 13.27 -9.73 -18.46
N SER A 71 12.86 -9.99 -19.70
CA SER A 71 12.93 -11.32 -20.31
C SER A 71 14.35 -11.83 -20.47
N LEU A 72 15.35 -10.94 -20.48
CA LEU A 72 16.78 -11.30 -20.47
C LEU A 72 17.21 -12.00 -19.17
N TYR A 73 16.41 -11.91 -18.12
CA TYR A 73 16.67 -12.51 -16.81
C TYR A 73 15.67 -13.64 -16.52
N SER A 74 15.85 -14.77 -17.18
CA SER A 74 14.92 -15.91 -17.13
C SER A 74 14.72 -16.50 -15.74
N GLN A 75 15.73 -16.38 -14.87
CA GLN A 75 15.72 -16.91 -13.49
C GLN A 75 15.32 -15.86 -12.44
N ARG A 76 14.93 -14.64 -12.86
CA ARG A 76 14.58 -13.57 -11.93
C ARG A 76 13.42 -13.96 -10.99
N GLU A 77 13.39 -13.37 -9.84
CA GLU A 77 12.24 -13.46 -8.95
C GLU A 77 11.02 -12.79 -9.57
N ARG A 78 9.83 -13.35 -9.35
CA ARG A 78 8.58 -12.78 -9.87
C ARG A 78 8.03 -11.69 -8.93
N THR A 79 8.90 -10.77 -8.54
CA THR A 79 8.54 -9.58 -7.76
C THR A 79 8.17 -8.41 -8.68
N PRO A 80 7.41 -7.42 -8.21
CA PRO A 80 7.16 -6.19 -8.95
C PRO A 80 8.46 -5.48 -9.30
N TYR A 81 8.64 -5.15 -10.58
CA TYR A 81 9.83 -4.51 -11.11
C TYR A 81 9.47 -3.60 -12.28
N SER A 82 9.90 -2.34 -12.27
CA SER A 82 9.55 -1.36 -13.31
C SER A 82 10.79 -0.70 -13.89
N ILE A 83 10.85 -0.60 -15.22
CA ILE A 83 12.01 -0.08 -15.97
C ILE A 83 11.76 1.35 -16.45
N GLN A 84 10.53 1.68 -16.84
CA GLN A 84 10.08 3.02 -17.29
C GLN A 84 10.94 3.57 -18.42
N TRP A 85 11.14 2.78 -19.49
CA TRP A 85 11.96 3.14 -20.64
C TRP A 85 11.16 3.66 -21.83
N LEU A 86 9.84 3.41 -21.83
CA LEU A 86 8.96 3.81 -22.93
C LEU A 86 8.67 5.31 -22.89
N PRO A 87 8.64 5.98 -24.07
CA PRO A 87 8.27 7.39 -24.14
C PRO A 87 6.79 7.60 -23.79
N ASP A 88 6.49 8.73 -23.19
CA ASP A 88 5.14 9.17 -22.83
C ASP A 88 4.77 10.52 -23.46
N ARG A 89 3.53 10.98 -23.21
CA ARG A 89 2.99 12.28 -23.66
C ARG A 89 2.46 13.12 -22.50
N LEU A 90 2.93 12.87 -21.29
CA LEU A 90 2.36 13.52 -20.10
C LEU A 90 2.69 15.01 -20.03
N VAL A 91 3.84 15.46 -20.54
CA VAL A 91 4.21 16.88 -20.56
C VAL A 91 3.14 17.73 -21.24
N SER A 92 2.68 17.34 -22.43
CA SER A 92 1.65 18.10 -23.16
C SER A 92 0.29 18.05 -22.45
N ARG A 93 -0.05 16.96 -21.79
CA ARG A 93 -1.30 16.82 -21.04
C ARG A 93 -1.30 17.66 -19.77
N VAL A 94 -0.20 17.65 -19.03
CA VAL A 94 -0.02 18.50 -17.85
C VAL A 94 -0.03 19.97 -18.22
N ALA A 95 0.59 20.35 -19.36
CA ALA A 95 0.55 21.72 -19.87
C ALA A 95 -0.87 22.21 -20.17
N GLN A 96 -1.77 21.35 -20.65
CA GLN A 96 -3.20 21.68 -20.85
C GLN A 96 -3.95 21.91 -19.54
N ILE A 97 -3.56 21.22 -18.46
CA ILE A 97 -4.13 21.40 -17.13
C ILE A 97 -3.60 22.70 -16.51
N SER A 98 -2.34 23.07 -16.81
CA SER A 98 -1.66 24.24 -16.23
C SER A 98 -1.71 24.27 -14.70
N PRO A 99 -1.22 23.23 -14.00
CA PRO A 99 -1.22 23.21 -12.54
C PRO A 99 -0.10 24.06 -11.97
N ASP A 100 -0.27 24.52 -10.74
CA ASP A 100 0.78 25.18 -9.95
C ASP A 100 1.79 24.16 -9.42
N ILE A 101 1.32 22.97 -9.03
CA ILE A 101 2.11 21.86 -8.48
C ILE A 101 1.72 20.55 -9.16
N ILE A 102 2.70 19.67 -9.35
CA ILE A 102 2.51 18.29 -9.78
C ILE A 102 2.86 17.36 -8.62
N ASN A 103 1.91 16.52 -8.20
CA ASN A 103 2.18 15.45 -7.24
C ASN A 103 2.16 14.08 -7.93
N LEU A 104 3.31 13.42 -7.88
CA LEU A 104 3.52 12.09 -8.45
C LEU A 104 3.17 11.04 -7.40
N HIS A 105 2.46 9.99 -7.82
CA HIS A 105 2.18 8.83 -6.99
C HIS A 105 2.78 7.57 -7.63
N TRP A 106 1.96 6.57 -7.91
CA TRP A 106 2.45 5.36 -8.57
C TRP A 106 2.46 5.53 -10.08
N ILE A 107 3.59 6.00 -10.63
CA ILE A 107 3.78 6.38 -12.04
C ILE A 107 4.37 5.26 -12.90
N ASN A 108 4.38 4.04 -12.40
CA ASN A 108 5.05 2.87 -12.95
C ASN A 108 4.28 2.18 -14.08
N ALA A 109 4.73 1.00 -14.48
CA ALA A 109 4.18 0.18 -15.57
C ALA A 109 4.12 0.93 -16.93
N GLY A 110 5.17 1.67 -17.25
CA GLY A 110 5.31 2.38 -18.52
C GLY A 110 4.46 3.66 -18.64
N PHE A 111 3.81 4.11 -17.54
CA PHE A 111 2.96 5.30 -17.57
C PHE A 111 3.74 6.59 -17.76
N LEU A 112 4.89 6.73 -17.07
CA LEU A 112 5.75 7.91 -17.18
C LEU A 112 7.20 7.47 -17.33
N GLN A 113 7.90 7.99 -18.37
CA GLN A 113 9.31 7.73 -18.60
C GLN A 113 10.16 8.47 -17.55
N ILE A 114 11.27 7.86 -17.11
CA ILE A 114 12.17 8.44 -16.10
C ILE A 114 12.59 9.86 -16.46
N GLU A 115 12.95 10.09 -17.71
CA GLU A 115 13.45 11.37 -18.21
C GLU A 115 12.37 12.44 -18.36
N THR A 116 11.11 12.06 -18.32
CA THR A 116 9.98 13.02 -18.47
C THR A 116 9.85 13.94 -17.27
N LEU A 117 10.25 13.49 -16.05
CA LEU A 117 10.22 14.35 -14.86
C LEU A 117 11.00 15.66 -15.07
N ALA A 118 12.16 15.58 -15.75
CA ALA A 118 13.00 16.74 -16.01
C ALA A 118 12.41 17.73 -17.03
N LYS A 119 11.31 17.39 -17.68
CA LYS A 119 10.63 18.26 -18.65
C LYS A 119 9.49 19.08 -18.02
N PHE A 120 9.05 18.75 -16.81
CA PHE A 120 8.09 19.55 -16.08
C PHE A 120 8.75 20.82 -15.54
N LYS A 121 8.02 21.93 -15.59
CA LYS A 121 8.49 23.24 -15.10
C LYS A 121 8.00 23.57 -13.70
N GLN A 122 6.93 22.92 -13.29
CA GLN A 122 6.31 23.09 -11.99
C GLN A 122 7.12 22.40 -10.88
N PRO A 123 7.04 22.88 -9.64
CA PRO A 123 7.51 22.13 -8.50
C PRO A 123 6.92 20.72 -8.46
N LEU A 124 7.74 19.73 -8.13
CA LEU A 124 7.36 18.34 -8.06
C LEU A 124 7.30 17.88 -6.60
N VAL A 125 6.19 17.28 -6.24
CA VAL A 125 6.05 16.49 -5.01
C VAL A 125 5.92 15.02 -5.43
N TRP A 126 6.67 14.12 -4.83
CA TRP A 126 6.53 12.70 -5.11
C TRP A 126 6.15 11.92 -3.86
N THR A 127 4.92 11.44 -3.83
CA THR A 127 4.45 10.54 -2.79
C THR A 127 4.88 9.11 -3.13
N ALA A 128 5.90 8.62 -2.45
CA ALA A 128 6.46 7.29 -2.65
C ALA A 128 5.60 6.24 -1.93
N HIS A 129 4.93 5.37 -2.67
CA HIS A 129 4.14 4.27 -2.10
C HIS A 129 4.95 3.00 -1.87
N ASP A 130 6.11 2.91 -2.49
CA ASP A 130 7.08 1.82 -2.39
C ASP A 130 8.50 2.37 -2.63
N MET A 131 9.50 1.49 -2.68
CA MET A 131 10.91 1.88 -2.82
C MET A 131 11.33 2.16 -4.27
N TRP A 132 10.48 1.94 -5.27
CA TRP A 132 10.86 2.11 -6.67
C TRP A 132 11.46 3.49 -6.99
N PRO A 133 10.98 4.62 -6.45
CA PRO A 133 11.54 5.93 -6.75
C PRO A 133 13.04 6.02 -6.55
N PHE A 134 13.59 5.36 -5.55
CA PHE A 134 15.01 5.45 -5.18
C PHE A 134 15.80 4.14 -5.36
N THR A 135 15.23 3.12 -6.02
CA THR A 135 15.93 1.86 -6.34
C THR A 135 16.27 1.77 -7.84
N GLY A 136 16.95 0.70 -8.23
CA GLY A 136 17.23 0.36 -9.63
C GLY A 136 16.09 -0.37 -10.35
N GLY A 137 14.85 -0.30 -9.84
CA GLY A 137 13.69 -0.89 -10.51
C GLY A 137 12.81 -1.78 -9.65
N CYS A 138 13.30 -2.31 -8.53
CA CYS A 138 12.50 -3.08 -7.58
C CYS A 138 11.58 -2.16 -6.77
N HIS A 139 10.38 -2.66 -6.42
CA HIS A 139 9.41 -1.93 -5.60
C HIS A 139 9.63 -2.15 -4.10
N TYR A 140 10.26 -3.25 -3.74
CA TYR A 140 10.72 -3.55 -2.38
C TYR A 140 12.08 -4.23 -2.49
N SER A 141 13.01 -3.86 -1.62
CA SER A 141 14.39 -4.33 -1.75
C SER A 141 14.66 -5.64 -1.01
N GLY A 142 13.80 -6.04 -0.09
CA GLY A 142 14.07 -7.12 0.84
C GLY A 142 15.35 -6.82 1.64
N GLU A 143 16.25 -7.78 1.71
CA GLU A 143 17.54 -7.64 2.39
C GLU A 143 18.61 -6.87 1.57
N CYS A 144 18.28 -6.45 0.33
CA CYS A 144 19.23 -5.75 -0.53
C CYS A 144 19.35 -4.27 -0.15
N ASP A 145 20.55 -3.81 0.14
CA ASP A 145 20.89 -2.43 0.49
C ASP A 145 21.56 -1.64 -0.66
N ARG A 146 21.69 -2.22 -1.86
CA ARG A 146 22.45 -1.63 -2.97
C ARG A 146 21.88 -0.30 -3.49
N TYR A 147 20.63 0.02 -3.17
CA TYR A 147 20.03 1.34 -3.47
C TYR A 147 20.70 2.49 -2.68
N THR A 148 21.42 2.17 -1.61
CA THR A 148 22.22 3.16 -0.87
C THR A 148 23.45 3.61 -1.64
N GLN A 149 23.81 2.89 -2.71
CA GLN A 149 24.94 3.18 -3.60
C GLN A 149 24.43 3.45 -5.04
N SER A 150 24.48 2.44 -5.89
CA SER A 150 24.17 2.61 -7.32
C SER A 150 23.51 1.39 -7.97
N CYS A 151 22.94 0.49 -7.16
CA CYS A 151 22.41 -0.80 -7.62
C CYS A 151 23.44 -1.64 -8.40
N GLY A 152 23.00 -2.56 -9.28
CA GLY A 152 23.86 -3.57 -9.92
C GLY A 152 23.96 -4.86 -9.11
N HIS A 153 24.44 -5.95 -9.69
CA HIS A 153 24.43 -7.29 -9.09
C HIS A 153 23.08 -7.61 -8.41
N CYS A 154 21.98 -7.30 -9.08
CA CYS A 154 20.65 -7.31 -8.47
C CYS A 154 20.21 -8.73 -8.07
N PRO A 155 19.95 -8.99 -6.76
CA PRO A 155 19.55 -10.34 -6.32
C PRO A 155 18.18 -10.75 -6.88
N GLN A 156 17.23 -9.83 -7.04
CA GLN A 156 15.92 -10.13 -7.62
C GLN A 156 15.99 -10.50 -9.11
N LEU A 157 16.99 -9.97 -9.83
CA LEU A 157 17.27 -10.36 -11.20
C LEU A 157 18.14 -11.61 -11.31
N LYS A 158 18.67 -12.14 -10.19
CA LYS A 158 19.71 -13.18 -10.14
C LYS A 158 20.92 -12.81 -11.00
N SER A 159 21.25 -11.53 -11.06
CA SER A 159 22.35 -10.97 -11.85
C SER A 159 23.67 -11.02 -11.08
N GLN A 160 24.73 -11.48 -11.78
CA GLN A 160 26.10 -11.43 -11.28
C GLN A 160 26.92 -10.29 -11.89
N GLN A 161 26.25 -9.42 -12.67
CA GLN A 161 26.91 -8.33 -13.37
C GLN A 161 26.74 -7.01 -12.61
N ASP A 162 27.82 -6.25 -12.48
CA ASP A 162 27.80 -4.92 -11.90
C ASP A 162 26.95 -3.96 -12.75
N TRP A 163 27.07 -4.07 -14.08
CA TRP A 163 26.29 -3.29 -15.04
C TRP A 163 25.11 -4.10 -15.59
N ASP A 164 24.11 -4.33 -14.74
CA ASP A 164 22.85 -4.98 -15.12
C ASP A 164 21.73 -3.92 -15.33
N ILE A 165 20.50 -4.39 -15.59
CA ILE A 165 19.36 -3.48 -15.81
C ILE A 165 19.03 -2.63 -14.57
N SER A 166 19.34 -3.11 -13.36
CA SER A 166 19.13 -2.32 -12.14
C SER A 166 20.08 -1.14 -12.06
N ARG A 167 21.35 -1.32 -12.43
CA ARG A 167 22.34 -0.25 -12.52
C ARG A 167 21.94 0.73 -13.62
N TRP A 168 21.48 0.24 -14.77
CA TRP A 168 21.06 1.10 -15.86
C TRP A 168 19.84 1.97 -15.51
N VAL A 169 18.83 1.42 -14.84
CA VAL A 169 17.65 2.17 -14.35
C VAL A 169 18.07 3.20 -13.31
N TRP A 170 18.90 2.82 -12.33
CA TRP A 170 19.43 3.72 -11.32
C TRP A 170 20.20 4.88 -11.95
N TRP A 171 21.10 4.59 -12.90
CA TRP A 171 21.90 5.60 -13.60
C TRP A 171 21.03 6.58 -14.39
N ARG A 172 19.98 6.11 -15.06
CA ARG A 172 19.01 6.99 -15.75
C ARG A 172 18.34 7.94 -14.77
N LYS A 173 17.91 7.46 -13.61
CA LYS A 173 17.33 8.28 -12.53
C LYS A 173 18.35 9.30 -12.03
N ALA A 174 19.55 8.88 -11.66
CA ALA A 174 20.61 9.76 -11.18
C ALA A 174 20.94 10.88 -12.18
N LYS A 175 20.97 10.55 -13.47
CA LYS A 175 21.23 11.54 -14.52
C LYS A 175 20.06 12.49 -14.74
N ALA A 176 18.84 11.96 -14.83
CA ALA A 176 17.66 12.75 -15.19
C ALA A 176 17.15 13.64 -14.04
N TRP A 177 17.36 13.22 -12.79
CA TRP A 177 16.75 13.87 -11.62
C TRP A 177 17.71 14.74 -10.80
N LYS A 178 18.97 14.81 -11.20
CA LYS A 178 20.04 15.49 -10.44
C LYS A 178 19.72 16.93 -10.01
N ASN A 179 18.96 17.69 -10.82
CA ASN A 179 18.70 19.10 -10.59
C ASN A 179 17.19 19.41 -10.52
N LEU A 180 16.36 18.43 -10.16
CA LEU A 180 14.93 18.66 -10.06
C LEU A 180 14.58 19.42 -8.78
N ASN A 181 13.64 20.36 -8.89
CA ASN A 181 12.93 20.89 -7.72
C ASN A 181 11.91 19.84 -7.26
N LEU A 182 12.37 18.89 -6.46
CA LEU A 182 11.64 17.68 -6.07
C LEU A 182 11.61 17.54 -4.55
N THR A 183 10.41 17.46 -4.00
CA THR A 183 10.16 17.10 -2.59
C THR A 183 9.56 15.70 -2.53
N ILE A 184 10.10 14.85 -1.68
CA ILE A 184 9.61 13.49 -1.46
C ILE A 184 8.66 13.47 -0.28
N VAL A 185 7.52 12.80 -0.44
CA VAL A 185 6.62 12.45 0.65
C VAL A 185 6.58 10.93 0.78
N THR A 186 6.71 10.43 1.99
CA THR A 186 6.54 9.01 2.31
C THR A 186 5.39 8.82 3.28
N PRO A 187 4.55 7.79 3.09
CA PRO A 187 3.45 7.51 4.02
C PRO A 187 3.90 7.01 5.39
N SER A 188 5.11 6.47 5.51
CA SER A 188 5.65 5.92 6.77
C SER A 188 7.05 6.45 7.08
N GLN A 189 7.39 6.42 8.37
CA GLN A 189 8.74 6.75 8.84
C GLN A 189 9.78 5.76 8.27
N TRP A 190 9.43 4.46 8.22
CA TRP A 190 10.32 3.44 7.63
C TRP A 190 10.72 3.77 6.18
N LEU A 191 9.75 4.14 5.34
CA LEU A 191 10.07 4.47 3.95
C LEU A 191 10.84 5.79 3.83
N ALA A 192 10.62 6.75 4.75
CA ALA A 192 11.41 7.97 4.83
C ALA A 192 12.88 7.66 5.14
N ASP A 193 13.13 6.77 6.08
CA ASP A 193 14.49 6.36 6.45
C ASP A 193 15.17 5.61 5.31
N CYS A 194 14.46 4.72 4.60
CA CYS A 194 14.97 4.10 3.38
C CYS A 194 15.32 5.14 2.30
N ALA A 195 14.46 6.13 2.09
CA ALA A 195 14.69 7.19 1.11
C ALA A 195 15.88 8.07 1.47
N ARG A 196 16.03 8.47 2.74
CA ARG A 196 17.18 9.24 3.26
C ARG A 196 18.50 8.50 3.11
N ASN A 197 18.48 7.17 3.26
CA ASN A 197 19.66 6.33 3.09
C ASN A 197 19.99 6.03 1.62
N SER A 198 19.08 6.35 0.69
CA SER A 198 19.30 6.09 -0.73
C SER A 198 20.23 7.12 -1.37
N SER A 199 21.12 6.67 -2.25
CA SER A 199 22.01 7.56 -2.99
C SER A 199 21.31 8.51 -3.97
N LEU A 200 20.05 8.25 -4.30
CA LEU A 200 19.25 9.11 -5.17
C LEU A 200 18.55 10.25 -4.42
N PHE A 201 18.17 10.03 -3.15
CA PHE A 201 17.29 10.95 -2.42
C PHE A 201 17.88 11.50 -1.11
N GLN A 202 19.07 11.08 -0.71
CA GLN A 202 19.71 11.51 0.55
C GLN A 202 19.80 13.03 0.73
N ASP A 203 19.94 13.78 -0.37
CA ASP A 203 20.09 15.23 -0.38
C ASP A 203 18.77 15.98 -0.65
N LEU A 204 17.64 15.27 -0.78
CA LEU A 204 16.33 15.86 -1.05
C LEU A 204 15.56 16.13 0.24
N ARG A 205 14.63 17.08 0.17
CA ARG A 205 13.63 17.27 1.23
C ARG A 205 12.69 16.06 1.28
N ILE A 206 12.61 15.40 2.44
CA ILE A 206 11.75 14.22 2.67
C ILE A 206 10.82 14.49 3.84
N GLU A 207 9.52 14.45 3.58
CA GLU A 207 8.44 14.63 4.55
C GLU A 207 7.69 13.32 4.79
N VAL A 208 7.17 13.14 6.00
CA VAL A 208 6.31 12.00 6.33
C VAL A 208 4.88 12.48 6.44
N ILE A 209 4.02 12.04 5.50
CA ILE A 209 2.59 12.33 5.49
C ILE A 209 1.85 11.02 5.23
N ALA A 210 1.24 10.47 6.27
CA ALA A 210 0.51 9.21 6.18
C ALA A 210 -0.66 9.27 5.20
N ASN A 211 -1.08 8.12 4.69
CA ASN A 211 -2.30 8.01 3.90
C ASN A 211 -3.52 8.40 4.71
N GLY A 212 -4.52 8.99 4.06
CA GLY A 212 -5.81 9.31 4.65
C GLY A 212 -6.87 8.26 4.36
N LEU A 213 -7.85 8.17 5.24
CA LEU A 213 -8.98 7.27 5.15
C LEU A 213 -10.30 8.02 5.38
N ASP A 214 -11.33 7.67 4.62
CA ASP A 214 -12.70 8.12 4.85
C ASP A 214 -13.30 7.39 6.07
N ILE A 215 -13.25 8.03 7.22
CA ILE A 215 -13.72 7.50 8.51
C ILE A 215 -15.26 7.45 8.62
N GLN A 216 -15.99 7.99 7.67
CA GLN A 216 -17.44 7.85 7.60
C GLN A 216 -17.85 6.57 6.90
N ARG A 217 -17.02 6.08 5.97
CA ARG A 217 -17.18 4.79 5.29
C ARG A 217 -16.62 3.65 6.14
N TYR A 218 -15.39 3.82 6.63
CA TYR A 218 -14.74 2.85 7.52
C TYR A 218 -14.99 3.25 8.97
N LYS A 219 -16.00 2.68 9.56
CA LYS A 219 -16.41 2.96 10.94
C LYS A 219 -16.93 1.70 11.63
N PRO A 220 -16.99 1.70 12.95
CA PRO A 220 -17.58 0.62 13.69
C PRO A 220 -19.03 0.39 13.25
N ILE A 221 -19.35 -0.87 12.99
CA ILE A 221 -20.72 -1.36 12.69
C ILE A 221 -21.02 -2.44 13.71
N GLU A 222 -22.27 -2.56 14.14
CA GLU A 222 -22.66 -3.62 15.06
C GLU A 222 -22.25 -4.99 14.51
N LYS A 223 -21.39 -5.69 15.23
CA LYS A 223 -20.77 -6.95 14.80
C LYS A 223 -21.79 -8.00 14.40
N LYS A 224 -22.91 -8.10 15.14
CA LYS A 224 -23.98 -9.03 14.83
C LYS A 224 -24.63 -8.76 13.48
N ILE A 225 -24.82 -7.48 13.14
CA ILE A 225 -25.39 -7.06 11.84
C ILE A 225 -24.39 -7.39 10.73
N ALA A 226 -23.11 -7.02 10.91
CA ALA A 226 -22.08 -7.28 9.91
C ALA A 226 -21.93 -8.79 9.63
N ARG A 227 -21.90 -9.62 10.65
CA ARG A 227 -21.84 -11.09 10.53
C ARG A 227 -23.08 -11.68 9.85
N HIS A 228 -24.26 -11.18 10.20
CA HIS A 228 -25.51 -11.64 9.58
C HIS A 228 -25.51 -11.37 8.07
N LEU A 229 -25.10 -10.15 7.65
CA LEU A 229 -25.05 -9.76 6.24
C LEU A 229 -24.01 -10.56 5.44
N LEU A 230 -22.94 -11.02 6.09
CA LEU A 230 -21.87 -11.81 5.48
C LEU A 230 -22.05 -13.32 5.60
N GLY A 231 -23.11 -13.80 6.29
CA GLY A 231 -23.35 -15.22 6.53
C GLY A 231 -22.29 -15.84 7.45
N LEU A 232 -21.69 -15.06 8.37
CA LEU A 232 -20.66 -15.49 9.28
C LEU A 232 -21.25 -15.90 10.66
N PRO A 233 -20.60 -16.80 11.42
CA PRO A 233 -21.09 -17.29 12.70
C PRO A 233 -21.15 -16.17 13.74
N GLN A 234 -22.18 -16.24 14.59
CA GLN A 234 -22.42 -15.25 15.65
C GLN A 234 -21.72 -15.56 16.97
N ASP A 235 -21.42 -16.85 17.19
CA ASP A 235 -20.93 -17.42 18.44
C ASP A 235 -19.42 -17.72 18.45
N LYS A 236 -18.71 -17.37 17.35
CA LYS A 236 -17.28 -17.60 17.19
C LYS A 236 -16.49 -16.30 17.27
N GLN A 237 -15.22 -16.42 17.65
CA GLN A 237 -14.25 -15.36 17.44
C GLN A 237 -13.64 -15.51 16.05
N LEU A 238 -13.62 -14.42 15.30
CA LEU A 238 -13.22 -14.41 13.88
C LEU A 238 -11.87 -13.72 13.70
N ILE A 239 -10.90 -14.52 13.28
CA ILE A 239 -9.61 -13.99 12.82
C ILE A 239 -9.74 -13.60 11.35
N LEU A 240 -9.52 -12.34 11.02
CA LEU A 240 -9.56 -11.85 9.66
C LEU A 240 -8.16 -11.75 9.08
N PHE A 241 -7.97 -12.29 7.89
CA PHE A 241 -6.78 -12.10 7.05
C PHE A 241 -7.21 -11.72 5.65
N GLY A 242 -6.50 -10.78 5.04
CA GLY A 242 -6.78 -10.46 3.65
C GLY A 242 -5.96 -9.31 3.11
N ALA A 243 -5.76 -9.38 1.81
CA ALA A 243 -5.17 -8.33 0.97
C ALA A 243 -5.51 -8.64 -0.48
N MET A 244 -5.24 -7.72 -1.40
CA MET A 244 -5.21 -8.09 -2.83
C MET A 244 -4.16 -9.19 -3.02
N THR A 245 -4.55 -10.31 -3.64
CA THR A 245 -3.67 -11.48 -3.86
C THR A 245 -3.07 -12.06 -2.55
N ALA A 246 -3.85 -12.05 -1.47
CA ALA A 246 -3.43 -12.39 -0.11
C ALA A 246 -2.65 -13.71 0.01
N THR A 247 -3.02 -14.72 -0.78
CA THR A 247 -2.42 -16.06 -0.71
C THR A 247 -1.27 -16.29 -1.71
N SER A 248 -1.08 -15.40 -2.68
CA SER A 248 -0.06 -15.55 -3.74
C SER A 248 1.08 -14.54 -3.69
N ASP A 249 0.92 -13.43 -2.96
CA ASP A 249 2.00 -12.47 -2.68
C ASP A 249 2.74 -12.88 -1.41
N ASN A 250 3.94 -13.43 -1.55
CA ASN A 250 4.76 -13.87 -0.41
C ASN A 250 5.03 -12.75 0.60
N ARG A 251 5.09 -11.48 0.16
CA ARG A 251 5.27 -10.32 1.06
C ARG A 251 4.13 -10.19 2.08
N LYS A 252 2.93 -10.70 1.77
CA LYS A 252 1.78 -10.65 2.68
C LYS A 252 1.84 -11.71 3.78
N GLY A 253 2.87 -12.58 3.78
CA GLY A 253 3.21 -13.45 4.90
C GLY A 253 2.23 -14.58 5.15
N PHE A 254 1.41 -14.99 4.17
CA PHE A 254 0.48 -16.11 4.31
C PHE A 254 1.16 -17.39 4.83
N HIS A 255 2.39 -17.63 4.39
CA HIS A 255 3.21 -18.77 4.82
C HIS A 255 3.61 -18.72 6.31
N LEU A 256 3.62 -17.53 6.92
CA LEU A 256 3.86 -17.34 8.36
C LEU A 256 2.55 -17.37 9.18
N LEU A 257 1.43 -16.96 8.56
CA LEU A 257 0.12 -17.04 9.20
C LEU A 257 -0.32 -18.48 9.45
N LEU A 258 -0.13 -19.36 8.46
CA LEU A 258 -0.57 -20.75 8.54
C LEU A 258 -0.03 -21.47 9.79
N PRO A 259 1.28 -21.49 10.07
CA PRO A 259 1.80 -22.14 11.28
C PRO A 259 1.37 -21.43 12.58
N ALA A 260 1.18 -20.09 12.59
CA ALA A 260 0.69 -19.36 13.74
C ALA A 260 -0.75 -19.79 14.12
N ILE A 261 -1.63 -19.87 13.12
CA ILE A 261 -3.01 -20.31 13.31
C ILE A 261 -3.07 -21.78 13.74
N LYS A 262 -2.27 -22.67 13.14
CA LYS A 262 -2.19 -24.08 13.56
C LYS A 262 -1.80 -24.23 15.02
N LYS A 263 -0.86 -23.43 15.50
CA LYS A 263 -0.44 -23.43 16.89
C LYS A 263 -1.60 -23.02 17.83
N LEU A 264 -2.35 -21.99 17.46
CA LEU A 264 -3.53 -21.55 18.22
C LEU A 264 -4.62 -22.62 18.23
N SER A 265 -4.87 -23.29 17.10
CA SER A 265 -5.92 -24.31 16.98
C SER A 265 -5.67 -25.57 17.82
N GLN A 266 -4.40 -25.83 18.19
CA GLN A 266 -4.02 -26.94 19.07
C GLN A 266 -4.28 -26.64 20.56
N GLY A 267 -4.51 -25.39 20.93
CA GLY A 267 -4.83 -24.98 22.28
C GLY A 267 -6.30 -25.33 22.67
N GLU A 268 -6.50 -25.97 23.79
CA GLU A 268 -7.85 -26.40 24.30
C GLU A 268 -8.85 -25.23 24.34
N ILE A 269 -8.39 -24.01 24.63
CA ILE A 269 -9.21 -22.79 24.74
C ILE A 269 -9.84 -22.41 23.39
N TRP A 270 -9.11 -22.58 22.28
CA TRP A 270 -9.47 -22.03 20.99
C TRP A 270 -10.04 -23.03 19.99
N GLN A 271 -9.86 -24.31 20.20
CA GLN A 271 -10.20 -25.41 19.26
C GLN A 271 -11.62 -25.32 18.69
N HIS A 272 -12.58 -24.82 19.50
CA HIS A 272 -14.00 -24.71 19.12
C HIS A 272 -14.53 -23.27 19.10
N LYS A 273 -13.68 -22.28 19.37
CA LYS A 273 -14.08 -20.87 19.49
C LYS A 273 -13.61 -20.00 18.33
N LEU A 274 -12.51 -20.37 17.68
CA LEU A 274 -11.93 -19.60 16.59
C LEU A 274 -12.37 -20.11 15.23
N GLU A 275 -12.65 -19.19 14.29
CA GLU A 275 -12.76 -19.46 12.85
C GLU A 275 -11.96 -18.40 12.08
N LEU A 276 -11.46 -18.77 10.89
CA LEU A 276 -10.68 -17.89 10.04
C LEU A 276 -11.57 -17.33 8.93
N VAL A 277 -11.45 -16.04 8.66
CA VAL A 277 -12.09 -15.36 7.54
C VAL A 277 -11.00 -14.84 6.59
N VAL A 278 -11.10 -15.16 5.31
CA VAL A 278 -10.14 -14.75 4.28
C VAL A 278 -10.86 -13.94 3.21
N PHE A 279 -10.39 -12.74 2.92
CA PHE A 279 -10.84 -11.94 1.77
C PHE A 279 -9.69 -11.64 0.81
N GLY A 280 -10.03 -11.24 -0.43
CA GLY A 280 -9.04 -10.95 -1.48
C GLY A 280 -8.57 -12.17 -2.27
N ALA A 281 -8.96 -13.36 -1.85
CA ALA A 281 -8.72 -14.62 -2.54
C ALA A 281 -9.99 -15.48 -2.49
N SER A 282 -10.25 -16.21 -3.57
CA SER A 282 -11.26 -17.27 -3.59
C SER A 282 -10.71 -18.52 -2.92
N GLU A 283 -11.60 -19.39 -2.46
CA GLU A 283 -11.20 -20.70 -1.93
C GLU A 283 -10.40 -21.48 -2.99
N PRO A 284 -9.18 -21.91 -2.66
CA PRO A 284 -8.39 -22.71 -3.59
C PRO A 284 -8.94 -24.13 -3.71
N LEU A 285 -8.66 -24.81 -4.83
CA LEU A 285 -9.08 -26.21 -5.07
C LEU A 285 -8.59 -27.16 -3.95
N ASN A 286 -7.41 -26.89 -3.40
CA ASN A 286 -6.84 -27.60 -2.26
C ASN A 286 -6.54 -26.56 -1.17
N PRO A 287 -7.52 -26.21 -0.32
CA PRO A 287 -7.31 -25.23 0.73
C PRO A 287 -6.30 -25.77 1.76
N PRO A 288 -5.39 -24.91 2.25
CA PRO A 288 -4.50 -25.30 3.31
C PRO A 288 -5.29 -25.60 4.59
N ASP A 289 -4.87 -26.63 5.29
CA ASP A 289 -5.44 -26.96 6.58
C ASP A 289 -4.88 -26.03 7.66
N PHE A 290 -5.73 -25.14 8.21
CA PHE A 290 -5.39 -24.27 9.33
C PHE A 290 -5.69 -24.88 10.70
N GLY A 291 -6.29 -26.07 10.74
CA GLY A 291 -6.86 -26.62 11.97
C GLY A 291 -8.12 -25.88 12.48
N LEU A 292 -8.61 -24.92 11.71
CA LEU A 292 -9.81 -24.10 11.97
C LEU A 292 -10.70 -24.08 10.74
N LYS A 293 -12.02 -23.97 10.97
CA LYS A 293 -12.94 -23.69 9.87
C LYS A 293 -12.61 -22.33 9.25
N THR A 294 -12.54 -22.29 7.91
CA THR A 294 -12.15 -21.12 7.15
C THR A 294 -13.28 -20.69 6.22
N HIS A 295 -13.59 -19.39 6.22
CA HIS A 295 -14.56 -18.75 5.35
C HIS A 295 -13.84 -17.92 4.30
N TYR A 296 -14.02 -18.21 3.03
CA TYR A 296 -13.45 -17.46 1.91
C TYR A 296 -14.50 -16.52 1.34
N LEU A 297 -14.32 -15.20 1.48
CA LEU A 297 -15.26 -14.17 1.00
C LEU A 297 -14.94 -13.69 -0.43
N GLY A 298 -13.91 -14.27 -1.05
CA GLY A 298 -13.50 -13.86 -2.39
C GLY A 298 -12.97 -12.42 -2.45
N ARG A 299 -12.99 -11.83 -3.66
CA ARG A 299 -12.56 -10.44 -3.87
C ARG A 299 -13.69 -9.49 -3.53
N LEU A 300 -13.46 -8.61 -2.59
CA LEU A 300 -14.35 -7.52 -2.26
C LEU A 300 -13.99 -6.30 -3.09
N ASN A 301 -15.02 -5.69 -3.68
CA ASN A 301 -14.80 -4.74 -4.76
C ASN A 301 -15.23 -3.31 -4.40
N ASP A 302 -15.72 -3.07 -3.20
CA ASP A 302 -16.18 -1.76 -2.72
C ASP A 302 -15.85 -1.56 -1.25
N ASP A 303 -15.81 -0.28 -0.86
CA ASP A 303 -15.44 0.13 0.50
C ASP A 303 -16.48 -0.32 1.55
N ILE A 304 -17.76 -0.48 1.18
CA ILE A 304 -18.83 -0.89 2.11
C ILE A 304 -18.64 -2.35 2.50
N SER A 305 -18.45 -3.23 1.51
CA SER A 305 -18.17 -4.64 1.75
C SER A 305 -16.91 -4.84 2.58
N LEU A 306 -15.86 -4.04 2.33
CA LEU A 306 -14.62 -4.07 3.12
C LEU A 306 -14.88 -3.62 4.57
N ALA A 307 -15.59 -2.52 4.78
CA ALA A 307 -15.93 -2.04 6.12
C ALA A 307 -16.77 -3.07 6.91
N LEU A 308 -17.72 -3.74 6.25
CA LEU A 308 -18.50 -4.83 6.88
C LEU A 308 -17.62 -6.00 7.32
N VAL A 309 -16.68 -6.41 6.47
CA VAL A 309 -15.76 -7.53 6.80
C VAL A 309 -14.86 -7.19 7.99
N TYR A 310 -14.30 -5.98 8.01
CA TYR A 310 -13.51 -5.54 9.17
C TYR A 310 -14.36 -5.48 10.44
N ALA A 311 -15.55 -4.89 10.36
CA ALA A 311 -16.46 -4.80 11.52
C ALA A 311 -16.97 -6.17 12.02
N ALA A 312 -17.07 -7.17 11.15
CA ALA A 312 -17.48 -8.54 11.51
C ALA A 312 -16.40 -9.30 12.29
N ALA A 313 -15.14 -8.95 12.09
CA ALA A 313 -14.00 -9.64 12.68
C ALA A 313 -13.77 -9.23 14.15
N ASP A 314 -13.10 -10.10 14.90
CA ASP A 314 -12.62 -9.78 16.25
C ASP A 314 -11.19 -9.24 16.20
N ILE A 315 -10.40 -9.69 15.23
CA ILE A 315 -9.02 -9.28 15.06
C ILE A 315 -8.66 -9.34 13.58
N PHE A 316 -7.85 -8.37 13.14
CA PHE A 316 -7.20 -8.40 11.81
C PHE A 316 -5.74 -8.80 11.97
N VAL A 317 -5.28 -9.80 11.21
CA VAL A 317 -3.88 -10.22 11.23
C VAL A 317 -3.20 -9.83 9.93
N ALA A 318 -2.13 -9.06 10.03
CA ALA A 318 -1.31 -8.59 8.91
C ALA A 318 0.12 -9.12 9.03
N PRO A 319 0.39 -10.39 8.65
CA PRO A 319 1.68 -11.02 8.84
C PRO A 319 2.69 -10.67 7.73
N SER A 320 2.55 -9.48 7.12
CA SER A 320 3.43 -9.02 6.05
C SER A 320 4.89 -9.05 6.49
N ILE A 321 5.78 -9.42 5.55
CA ILE A 321 7.22 -9.43 5.78
C ILE A 321 7.91 -8.12 5.33
N GLU A 322 7.27 -7.37 4.46
CA GLU A 322 7.70 -6.04 4.03
C GLU A 322 6.48 -5.26 3.53
N ASP A 323 6.17 -4.13 4.15
CA ASP A 323 5.05 -3.27 3.75
C ASP A 323 5.32 -1.82 4.18
N ASN A 324 4.88 -0.87 3.36
CA ASN A 324 5.07 0.54 3.67
C ASN A 324 4.06 1.04 4.72
N LEU A 325 2.80 1.24 4.31
CA LEU A 325 1.71 1.62 5.20
C LEU A 325 0.43 0.94 4.68
N PRO A 326 0.17 -0.32 5.06
CA PRO A 326 -0.92 -1.09 4.48
C PRO A 326 -2.29 -0.52 4.84
N ASN A 327 -3.04 -0.09 3.82
CA ASN A 327 -4.40 0.45 4.01
C ASN A 327 -5.31 -0.53 4.76
N THR A 328 -5.12 -1.85 4.59
CA THR A 328 -5.92 -2.88 5.27
C THR A 328 -5.83 -2.82 6.79
N VAL A 329 -4.66 -2.50 7.35
CA VAL A 329 -4.49 -2.29 8.80
C VAL A 329 -5.21 -1.01 9.23
N MET A 330 -5.03 0.08 8.50
CA MET A 330 -5.70 1.36 8.78
C MET A 330 -7.22 1.21 8.72
N GLU A 331 -7.74 0.49 7.72
CA GLU A 331 -9.16 0.22 7.51
C GLU A 331 -9.74 -0.64 8.65
N ALA A 332 -8.99 -1.66 9.10
CA ALA A 332 -9.39 -2.49 10.25
C ALA A 332 -9.46 -1.65 11.54
N LEU A 333 -8.40 -0.88 11.84
CA LEU A 333 -8.37 0.01 13.01
C LEU A 333 -9.51 1.04 12.97
N ALA A 334 -9.83 1.58 11.79
CA ALA A 334 -10.96 2.50 11.62
C ALA A 334 -12.31 1.88 11.93
N CYS A 335 -12.47 0.59 11.67
CA CYS A 335 -13.66 -0.19 12.03
C CYS A 335 -13.66 -0.67 13.49
N ALA A 336 -12.74 -0.15 14.32
CA ALA A 336 -12.52 -0.58 15.71
C ALA A 336 -12.13 -2.06 15.83
N THR A 337 -11.41 -2.60 14.84
CA THR A 337 -10.90 -3.98 14.84
C THR A 337 -9.41 -3.94 15.12
N PRO A 338 -8.96 -4.38 16.31
CA PRO A 338 -7.55 -4.43 16.66
C PRO A 338 -6.75 -5.27 15.67
N SER A 339 -5.50 -4.87 15.44
CA SER A 339 -4.65 -5.55 14.47
C SER A 339 -3.44 -6.19 15.14
N VAL A 340 -3.05 -7.37 14.63
CA VAL A 340 -1.78 -8.04 14.99
C VAL A 340 -0.91 -8.11 13.75
N ALA A 341 0.32 -7.63 13.85
CA ALA A 341 1.28 -7.61 12.75
C ALA A 341 2.70 -7.85 13.26
N PHE A 342 3.62 -8.17 12.36
CA PHE A 342 5.04 -8.10 12.69
C PHE A 342 5.50 -6.65 12.80
N LYS A 343 6.46 -6.37 13.69
CA LYS A 343 7.09 -5.05 13.86
C LYS A 343 8.05 -4.77 12.69
N ILE A 344 7.50 -4.53 11.50
CA ILE A 344 8.24 -4.28 10.26
C ILE A 344 7.66 -3.08 9.48
N GLY A 345 8.47 -2.50 8.60
CA GLY A 345 8.01 -1.44 7.71
C GLY A 345 7.29 -0.31 8.44
N GLY A 346 6.18 0.14 7.90
CA GLY A 346 5.31 1.17 8.51
C GLY A 346 4.26 0.62 9.48
N MET A 347 4.31 -0.65 9.89
CA MET A 347 3.38 -1.18 10.90
C MET A 347 3.43 -0.41 12.23
N PRO A 348 4.62 -0.03 12.77
CA PRO A 348 4.71 0.74 14.00
C PRO A 348 4.11 2.15 13.94
N ASP A 349 3.93 2.71 12.74
CA ASP A 349 3.29 4.02 12.59
C ASP A 349 1.78 3.94 12.85
N MET A 350 1.16 2.76 12.64
CA MET A 350 -0.28 2.53 12.83
C MET A 350 -0.62 1.78 14.10
N ILE A 351 0.22 0.81 14.47
CA ILE A 351 -0.02 -0.05 15.63
C ILE A 351 0.94 0.34 16.74
N GLU A 352 0.38 0.83 17.84
CA GLU A 352 1.06 1.02 19.11
C GLU A 352 0.93 -0.28 19.91
N HIS A 353 2.08 -0.95 20.14
CA HIS A 353 2.11 -2.29 20.75
C HIS A 353 1.39 -2.31 22.10
N GLN A 354 0.40 -3.20 22.23
CA GLN A 354 -0.45 -3.38 23.41
C GLN A 354 -1.37 -2.20 23.76
N GLU A 355 -1.44 -1.16 22.90
CA GLU A 355 -2.33 -0.02 23.09
C GLU A 355 -3.55 -0.05 22.15
N ASN A 356 -3.33 -0.28 20.85
CA ASN A 356 -4.40 -0.40 19.84
C ASN A 356 -4.31 -1.69 19.00
N GLY A 357 -3.37 -2.57 19.34
CA GLY A 357 -3.09 -3.83 18.66
C GLY A 357 -1.82 -4.47 19.22
N TYR A 358 -1.25 -5.42 18.48
CA TYR A 358 -0.04 -6.12 18.91
C TYR A 358 1.00 -6.15 17.78
N LEU A 359 2.22 -5.77 18.09
CA LEU A 359 3.37 -5.89 17.20
C LEU A 359 4.24 -7.06 17.64
N ALA A 360 4.19 -8.15 16.90
CA ALA A 360 5.05 -9.30 17.09
C ALA A 360 6.47 -9.04 16.58
N HIS A 361 7.46 -9.72 17.13
CA HIS A 361 8.82 -9.69 16.62
C HIS A 361 8.87 -10.13 15.15
N PRO A 362 9.73 -9.50 14.34
CA PRO A 362 9.78 -9.78 12.90
C PRO A 362 9.95 -11.27 12.61
N PHE A 363 9.00 -11.84 11.87
CA PHE A 363 8.97 -13.22 11.37
C PHE A 363 8.86 -14.32 12.44
N GLU A 364 8.71 -13.96 13.71
CA GLU A 364 8.50 -14.94 14.80
C GLU A 364 7.04 -15.40 14.84
N VAL A 365 6.81 -16.60 14.31
CA VAL A 365 5.48 -17.23 14.23
C VAL A 365 4.86 -17.43 15.62
N GLU A 366 5.68 -17.80 16.60
CA GLU A 366 5.29 -17.99 17.99
C GLU A 366 4.78 -16.71 18.62
N ASP A 367 5.46 -15.60 18.38
CA ASP A 367 5.06 -14.29 18.91
C ASP A 367 3.81 -13.75 18.19
N LEU A 368 3.67 -14.01 16.88
CA LEU A 368 2.43 -13.71 16.16
C LEU A 368 1.23 -14.45 16.75
N ALA A 369 1.38 -15.75 17.04
CA ALA A 369 0.34 -16.55 17.69
C ALA A 369 0.03 -16.04 19.10
N SER A 370 1.07 -15.71 19.88
CA SER A 370 0.94 -15.15 21.22
C SER A 370 0.22 -13.81 21.20
N GLY A 371 0.51 -12.96 20.21
CA GLY A 371 -0.18 -11.68 20.03
C GLY A 371 -1.66 -11.83 19.72
N ILE A 372 -2.03 -12.79 18.86
CA ILE A 372 -3.45 -13.10 18.58
C ILE A 372 -4.16 -13.57 19.86
N ASN A 373 -3.54 -14.49 20.60
CA ASN A 373 -4.07 -14.96 21.88
C ASN A 373 -4.24 -13.80 22.87
N TRP A 374 -3.22 -12.98 23.05
CA TRP A 374 -3.21 -11.84 23.97
C TRP A 374 -4.33 -10.84 23.68
N VAL A 375 -4.62 -10.55 22.41
CA VAL A 375 -5.73 -9.66 22.03
C VAL A 375 -7.08 -10.28 22.38
N LEU A 376 -7.27 -11.60 22.22
CA LEU A 376 -8.58 -12.25 22.27
C LEU A 376 -8.94 -12.84 23.63
N GLU A 377 -7.98 -13.12 24.52
CA GLU A 377 -8.22 -13.87 25.76
C GLU A 377 -8.89 -13.06 26.88
N ASP A 378 -8.79 -11.72 26.83
CA ASP A 378 -9.32 -10.82 27.87
C ASP A 378 -10.30 -9.82 27.25
N THR A 379 -11.56 -9.89 27.69
CA THR A 379 -12.66 -9.09 27.12
C THR A 379 -12.53 -7.59 27.44
N GLU A 380 -12.05 -7.22 28.63
CA GLU A 380 -11.92 -5.81 29.01
C GLU A 380 -10.80 -5.16 28.21
N ARG A 381 -9.64 -5.80 28.13
CA ARG A 381 -8.53 -5.37 27.30
C ARG A 381 -8.94 -5.27 25.83
N TYR A 382 -9.64 -6.27 25.30
CA TYR A 382 -10.16 -6.26 23.94
C TYR A 382 -11.00 -5.01 23.64
N ASN A 383 -11.94 -4.68 24.54
CA ASN A 383 -12.78 -3.50 24.37
C ASN A 383 -11.96 -2.19 24.37
N GLN A 384 -10.93 -2.08 25.21
CA GLN A 384 -10.03 -0.95 25.22
C GLN A 384 -9.22 -0.84 23.92
N LEU A 385 -8.71 -1.98 23.43
CA LEU A 385 -8.00 -2.02 22.12
C LEU A 385 -8.90 -1.55 20.96
N CYS A 386 -10.17 -1.96 20.94
CA CYS A 386 -11.14 -1.52 19.94
C CYS A 386 -11.32 0.01 19.94
N ILE A 387 -11.50 0.59 21.12
CA ILE A 387 -11.66 2.05 21.28
C ILE A 387 -10.41 2.78 20.79
N ARG A 388 -9.23 2.37 21.25
CA ARG A 388 -7.96 3.02 20.89
C ARG A 388 -7.60 2.82 19.42
N ALA A 389 -7.94 1.67 18.83
CA ALA A 389 -7.77 1.43 17.40
C ALA A 389 -8.52 2.50 16.58
N ARG A 390 -9.77 2.75 16.90
CA ARG A 390 -10.58 3.78 16.25
C ARG A 390 -10.02 5.19 16.49
N GLN A 391 -9.70 5.52 17.73
CA GLN A 391 -9.15 6.82 18.11
C GLN A 391 -7.86 7.15 17.37
N LYS A 392 -6.95 6.19 17.22
CA LYS A 392 -5.70 6.37 16.45
C LYS A 392 -5.97 6.83 15.02
N VAL A 393 -6.94 6.22 14.34
CA VAL A 393 -7.28 6.61 12.97
C VAL A 393 -7.94 7.99 12.91
N GLU A 394 -8.85 8.29 13.84
CA GLU A 394 -9.51 9.60 13.91
C GLU A 394 -8.54 10.75 14.17
N GLN A 395 -7.48 10.51 14.92
CA GLN A 395 -6.50 11.52 15.29
C GLN A 395 -5.39 11.72 14.27
N GLU A 396 -5.06 10.70 13.45
CA GLU A 396 -3.85 10.75 12.63
C GLU A 396 -4.05 10.45 11.13
N PHE A 397 -5.12 9.71 10.76
CA PHE A 397 -5.26 9.11 9.44
C PHE A 397 -6.54 9.50 8.69
N THR A 398 -7.16 10.63 9.01
CA THR A 398 -8.35 11.08 8.26
C THR A 398 -7.95 11.76 6.94
N LEU A 399 -8.89 11.80 5.97
CA LEU A 399 -8.69 12.54 4.72
C LEU A 399 -8.36 14.00 4.95
N GLU A 400 -9.03 14.62 5.93
CA GLU A 400 -8.85 16.02 6.29
C GLU A 400 -7.44 16.29 6.83
N ILE A 401 -6.94 15.44 7.75
CA ILE A 401 -5.59 15.56 8.31
C ILE A 401 -4.55 15.41 7.20
N GLN A 402 -4.70 14.42 6.34
CA GLN A 402 -3.81 14.22 5.19
C GLN A 402 -3.81 15.45 4.28
N ALA A 403 -5.00 15.88 3.82
CA ALA A 403 -5.14 17.02 2.92
C ALA A 403 -4.54 18.30 3.51
N SER A 404 -4.78 18.57 4.79
CA SER A 404 -4.22 19.73 5.50
C SER A 404 -2.69 19.72 5.51
N LYS A 405 -2.05 18.56 5.79
CA LYS A 405 -0.59 18.40 5.74
C LYS A 405 -0.04 18.64 4.33
N TYR A 406 -0.71 18.12 3.30
CA TYR A 406 -0.30 18.35 1.91
C TYR A 406 -0.47 19.81 1.49
N LEU A 407 -1.56 20.49 1.89
CA LEU A 407 -1.76 21.91 1.59
C LEU A 407 -0.69 22.78 2.25
N LYS A 408 -0.33 22.47 3.49
CA LYS A 408 0.79 23.15 4.16
C LYS A 408 2.08 22.99 3.36
N LEU A 409 2.41 21.74 2.99
CA LEU A 409 3.60 21.44 2.19
C LEU A 409 3.59 22.17 0.84
N TYR A 410 2.47 22.14 0.13
CA TYR A 410 2.34 22.80 -1.18
C TYR A 410 2.53 24.32 -1.08
N ASN A 411 1.98 24.97 -0.04
CA ASN A 411 2.16 26.39 0.18
C ASN A 411 3.61 26.78 0.56
N GLU A 412 4.37 25.85 1.15
CA GLU A 412 5.79 26.08 1.45
C GLU A 412 6.69 25.92 0.22
N ILE A 413 6.23 25.21 -0.80
CA ILE A 413 7.00 24.90 -2.02
C ILE A 413 6.75 25.96 -3.10
N LEU A 414 5.56 26.55 -3.16
CA LEU A 414 5.18 27.63 -4.07
C LEU A 414 5.77 28.97 -3.64
#